data_7ff02336f87ca557a7eea8a83e011ef7
#
_entry.id   7ff02336f87ca557a7eea8a83e011ef7
#
_cell.length_a   1.000
_cell.length_b   1.000
_cell.length_c   1.000
_cell.angle_alpha   90.00
_cell.angle_beta   90.00
_cell.angle_gamma   90.00
#
_symmetry.space_group_name_H-M   'P 1'
#
loop_
_entity.id
_entity.type
_entity.pdbx_description
1 polymer ?
#
loop_
_entity_poly.entity_id
_entity_poly.type
_entity_poly.pdbx_seq_one_letter_code
_entity_poly.pdbx_strand_id
1 'polypeptide(L)'
;IHLAAQAGVRYSIKNPRVYLESNITGTYNIIESAKKINVKHLIIASSSSVYGANKKIPFKETDKSDTQLSIYASTKKATESISHSYSNIWKLPITMLRFFTVYGPWGRPDMALFKFTHGIINKKKIDIYNRGKMYRDFTYIDDVVKGITSLLNKPPNLKQLKKYKNDSLSPIAPFRILNIG
;
A
#
# COMPACT_ATOMS: atom_id res chain seq x y z
N ILE A 1 -9.74 4.81 8.46
CA ILE A 1 -8.84 3.85 7.78
C ILE A 1 -9.50 3.38 6.50
N HIS A 2 -8.81 3.47 5.38
CA HIS A 2 -9.26 3.03 4.06
C HIS A 2 -8.34 1.92 3.53
N LEU A 3 -8.81 0.67 3.61
CA LEU A 3 -8.11 -0.52 3.12
C LEU A 3 -8.79 -1.14 1.89
N ALA A 4 -9.98 -0.66 1.52
CA ALA A 4 -10.74 -1.20 0.40
C ALA A 4 -10.06 -0.87 -0.93
N ALA A 5 -9.87 -1.88 -1.78
CA ALA A 5 -9.33 -1.73 -3.12
C ALA A 5 -9.53 -3.02 -3.93
N GLN A 6 -9.50 -2.89 -5.25
CA GLN A 6 -9.25 -4.05 -6.10
C GLN A 6 -7.75 -4.38 -6.06
N ALA A 7 -7.39 -5.54 -5.56
CA ALA A 7 -6.02 -6.01 -5.46
C ALA A 7 -5.71 -7.09 -6.53
N GLY A 8 -4.41 -7.39 -6.72
CA GLY A 8 -3.95 -8.44 -7.62
C GLY A 8 -3.35 -7.91 -8.93
N VAL A 9 -2.02 -8.01 -9.04
CA VAL A 9 -1.26 -7.53 -10.22
C VAL A 9 -1.73 -8.20 -11.51
N ARG A 10 -1.88 -9.54 -11.51
CA ARG A 10 -2.25 -10.29 -12.72
C ARG A 10 -3.66 -9.97 -13.21
N TYR A 11 -4.61 -9.81 -12.29
CA TYR A 11 -5.98 -9.48 -12.63
C TYR A 11 -6.07 -8.06 -13.22
N SER A 12 -5.21 -7.13 -12.81
CA SER A 12 -5.20 -5.78 -13.35
C SER A 12 -4.83 -5.70 -14.84
N ILE A 13 -4.16 -6.73 -15.37
CA ILE A 13 -3.85 -6.83 -16.80
C ILE A 13 -5.11 -7.25 -17.59
N LYS A 14 -5.93 -8.13 -17.01
CA LYS A 14 -7.15 -8.65 -17.65
C LYS A 14 -8.31 -7.66 -17.57
N ASN A 15 -8.46 -6.97 -16.46
CA ASN A 15 -9.58 -6.08 -16.17
C ASN A 15 -9.10 -4.74 -15.60
N PRO A 16 -8.41 -3.89 -16.38
CA PRO A 16 -7.81 -2.64 -15.88
C PRO A 16 -8.86 -1.64 -15.39
N ARG A 17 -10.04 -1.58 -16.00
CA ARG A 17 -11.12 -0.64 -15.67
C ARG A 17 -11.56 -0.74 -14.21
N VAL A 18 -11.73 -1.97 -13.71
CA VAL A 18 -12.12 -2.19 -12.30
C VAL A 18 -11.13 -1.57 -11.32
N TYR A 19 -9.85 -1.54 -11.68
CA TYR A 19 -8.81 -0.90 -10.84
C TYR A 19 -8.90 0.62 -10.86
N LEU A 20 -9.24 1.23 -11.99
CA LEU A 20 -9.47 2.67 -12.07
C LEU A 20 -10.68 3.07 -11.22
N GLU A 21 -11.78 2.37 -11.39
CA GLU A 21 -13.02 2.64 -10.68
C GLU A 21 -12.88 2.40 -9.16
N SER A 22 -12.37 1.24 -8.74
CA SER A 22 -12.26 0.90 -7.32
C SER A 22 -11.14 1.66 -6.62
N ASN A 23 -9.94 1.72 -7.22
CA ASN A 23 -8.78 2.24 -6.51
C ASN A 23 -8.68 3.76 -6.63
N ILE A 24 -8.87 4.34 -7.82
CA ILE A 24 -8.76 5.79 -8.00
C ILE A 24 -10.06 6.48 -7.57
N THR A 25 -11.18 6.17 -8.24
CA THR A 25 -12.46 6.81 -7.94
C THR A 25 -12.94 6.50 -6.52
N GLY A 26 -12.80 5.23 -6.09
CA GLY A 26 -13.16 4.84 -4.71
C GLY A 26 -12.32 5.57 -3.67
N THR A 27 -11.01 5.68 -3.85
CA THR A 27 -10.15 6.43 -2.91
C THR A 27 -10.47 7.92 -2.94
N TYR A 28 -10.71 8.51 -4.11
CA TYR A 28 -11.15 9.89 -4.24
C TYR A 28 -12.42 10.15 -3.41
N ASN A 29 -13.44 9.31 -3.51
CA ASN A 29 -14.69 9.44 -2.75
C ASN A 29 -14.46 9.38 -1.24
N ILE A 30 -13.56 8.50 -0.79
CA ILE A 30 -13.19 8.40 0.63
C ILE A 30 -12.46 9.65 1.10
N ILE A 31 -11.53 10.19 0.33
CA ILE A 31 -10.81 11.41 0.68
C ILE A 31 -11.77 12.61 0.74
N GLU A 32 -12.69 12.74 -0.22
CA GLU A 32 -13.72 13.79 -0.21
C GLU A 32 -14.62 13.69 1.04
N SER A 33 -15.05 12.48 1.38
CA SER A 33 -15.83 12.23 2.58
C SER A 33 -15.05 12.56 3.85
N ALA A 34 -13.79 12.14 3.93
CA ALA A 34 -12.91 12.42 5.06
C ALA A 34 -12.66 13.92 5.24
N LYS A 35 -12.47 14.64 4.14
CA LYS A 35 -12.35 16.10 4.11
C LYS A 35 -13.64 16.77 4.63
N LYS A 36 -14.79 16.34 4.13
CA LYS A 36 -16.10 16.90 4.49
C LYS A 36 -16.40 16.80 5.98
N ILE A 37 -16.05 15.68 6.62
CA ILE A 37 -16.26 15.46 8.05
C ILE A 37 -15.04 15.85 8.91
N ASN A 38 -14.02 16.43 8.27
CA ASN A 38 -12.81 16.94 8.92
C ASN A 38 -12.12 15.92 9.85
N VAL A 39 -11.82 14.73 9.32
CA VAL A 39 -11.16 13.67 10.12
C VAL A 39 -9.78 14.13 10.61
N LYS A 40 -9.42 13.71 11.82
CA LYS A 40 -8.13 14.06 12.44
C LYS A 40 -6.94 13.34 11.78
N HIS A 41 -7.18 12.18 11.18
CA HIS A 41 -6.16 11.38 10.50
C HIS A 41 -6.83 10.40 9.53
N LEU A 42 -6.38 10.38 8.29
CA LEU A 42 -6.78 9.41 7.28
C LEU A 42 -5.61 8.48 6.96
N ILE A 43 -5.80 7.17 7.15
CA ILE A 43 -4.80 6.15 6.84
C ILE A 43 -5.29 5.36 5.62
N ILE A 44 -4.47 5.28 4.56
CA ILE A 44 -4.86 4.68 3.28
C ILE A 44 -3.86 3.59 2.88
N ALA A 45 -4.39 2.46 2.42
CA ALA A 45 -3.59 1.36 1.88
C ALA A 45 -2.99 1.70 0.51
N SER A 46 -1.66 1.76 0.43
CA SER A 46 -0.88 1.65 -0.80
C SER A 46 -0.33 0.22 -0.96
N SER A 47 0.79 0.05 -1.64
CA SER A 47 1.40 -1.25 -1.89
C SER A 47 2.89 -1.11 -2.19
N SER A 48 3.71 -2.09 -1.81
CA SER A 48 5.10 -2.19 -2.24
C SER A 48 5.27 -2.32 -3.76
N SER A 49 4.20 -2.71 -4.48
CA SER A 49 4.18 -2.74 -5.95
C SER A 49 4.46 -1.38 -6.61
N VAL A 50 4.28 -0.26 -5.89
CA VAL A 50 4.60 1.08 -6.40
C VAL A 50 6.08 1.31 -6.64
N TYR A 51 6.96 0.51 -6.03
CA TYR A 51 8.40 0.58 -6.31
C TYR A 51 8.75 0.13 -7.73
N GLY A 52 7.89 -0.67 -8.35
CA GLY A 52 7.97 -1.02 -9.78
C GLY A 52 9.30 -1.65 -10.17
N ALA A 53 10.00 -1.02 -11.12
CA ALA A 53 11.28 -1.47 -11.65
C ALA A 53 12.50 -1.08 -10.78
N ASN A 54 12.31 -0.52 -9.59
CA ASN A 54 13.41 -0.18 -8.69
C ASN A 54 14.16 -1.46 -8.27
N LYS A 55 15.48 -1.46 -8.44
CA LYS A 55 16.36 -2.62 -8.13
C LYS A 55 17.05 -2.48 -6.76
N LYS A 56 16.98 -1.30 -6.13
CA LYS A 56 17.60 -1.05 -4.85
C LYS A 56 16.79 -1.70 -3.73
N ILE A 57 17.40 -2.59 -2.98
CA ILE A 57 16.83 -3.28 -1.83
C ILE A 57 17.73 -3.13 -0.60
N PRO A 58 17.17 -3.05 0.61
CA PRO A 58 15.75 -2.95 0.93
C PRO A 58 15.13 -1.62 0.44
N PHE A 59 13.86 -1.64 0.08
CA PHE A 59 13.14 -0.43 -0.33
C PHE A 59 12.94 0.53 0.83
N LYS A 60 13.21 1.81 0.57
CA LYS A 60 12.91 2.91 1.49
C LYS A 60 11.74 3.73 0.96
N GLU A 61 10.97 4.33 1.85
CA GLU A 61 9.82 5.17 1.48
C GLU A 61 10.20 6.34 0.57
N THR A 62 11.44 6.83 0.71
CA THR A 62 12.03 7.92 -0.07
C THR A 62 12.60 7.46 -1.42
N ASP A 63 12.65 6.16 -1.67
CA ASP A 63 13.16 5.66 -2.95
C ASP A 63 12.19 6.00 -4.10
N LYS A 64 12.80 6.24 -5.27
CA LYS A 64 12.07 6.54 -6.50
C LYS A 64 11.03 5.43 -6.79
N SER A 65 9.82 5.82 -7.10
CA SER A 65 8.70 4.92 -7.37
C SER A 65 7.84 5.41 -8.56
N ASP A 66 8.50 5.65 -9.71
CA ASP A 66 7.88 6.28 -10.88
C ASP A 66 7.73 5.33 -12.08
N THR A 67 8.22 4.08 -11.95
CA THR A 67 8.23 3.10 -13.04
C THR A 67 7.42 1.86 -12.67
N GLN A 68 6.10 2.02 -12.55
CA GLN A 68 5.20 0.95 -12.19
C GLN A 68 5.14 -0.12 -13.29
N LEU A 69 5.10 -1.41 -12.87
CA LEU A 69 5.08 -2.57 -13.77
C LEU A 69 3.68 -3.17 -13.98
N SER A 70 2.63 -2.54 -13.44
CA SER A 70 1.26 -3.02 -13.59
C SER A 70 0.25 -1.89 -13.39
N ILE A 71 -0.96 -2.06 -13.95
CA ILE A 71 -2.09 -1.13 -13.73
C ILE A 71 -2.43 -1.03 -12.23
N TYR A 72 -2.39 -2.15 -11.50
CA TYR A 72 -2.58 -2.14 -10.05
C TYR A 72 -1.59 -1.19 -9.36
N ALA A 73 -0.28 -1.34 -9.65
CA ALA A 73 0.75 -0.48 -9.08
C ALA A 73 0.55 0.99 -9.47
N SER A 74 0.18 1.24 -10.73
CA SER A 74 -0.10 2.60 -11.24
C SER A 74 -1.28 3.25 -10.51
N THR A 75 -2.38 2.50 -10.29
CA THR A 75 -3.52 3.04 -9.52
C THR A 75 -3.15 3.33 -8.07
N LYS A 76 -2.35 2.49 -7.42
CA LYS A 76 -1.87 2.75 -6.06
C LYS A 76 -0.93 3.96 -6.01
N LYS A 77 -0.04 4.12 -6.99
CA LYS A 77 0.81 5.31 -7.07
C LYS A 77 0.01 6.58 -7.34
N ALA A 78 -0.99 6.51 -8.22
CA ALA A 78 -1.90 7.63 -8.47
C ALA A 78 -2.64 8.07 -7.17
N THR A 79 -3.09 7.12 -6.36
CA THR A 79 -3.73 7.45 -5.07
C THR A 79 -2.76 8.09 -4.07
N GLU A 80 -1.46 7.72 -4.05
CA GLU A 80 -0.45 8.43 -3.25
C GLU A 80 -0.34 9.89 -3.68
N SER A 81 -0.27 10.15 -4.99
CA SER A 81 -0.15 11.52 -5.54
C SER A 81 -1.39 12.36 -5.26
N ILE A 82 -2.59 11.82 -5.49
CA ILE A 82 -3.86 12.48 -5.18
C ILE A 82 -3.93 12.81 -3.68
N SER A 83 -3.62 11.83 -2.82
CA SER A 83 -3.65 12.01 -1.38
C SER A 83 -2.69 13.10 -0.89
N HIS A 84 -1.48 13.16 -1.48
CA HIS A 84 -0.53 14.24 -1.18
C HIS A 84 -1.09 15.61 -1.55
N SER A 85 -1.71 15.74 -2.73
CA SER A 85 -2.31 16.99 -3.18
C SER A 85 -3.43 17.45 -2.26
N TYR A 86 -4.32 16.53 -1.87
CA TYR A 86 -5.38 16.82 -0.89
C TYR A 86 -4.81 17.23 0.47
N SER A 87 -3.80 16.53 0.95
CA SER A 87 -3.13 16.87 2.21
C SER A 87 -2.50 18.26 2.15
N ASN A 88 -1.89 18.63 1.00
CA ASN A 88 -1.29 19.95 0.86
C ASN A 88 -2.33 21.08 0.80
N ILE A 89 -3.40 20.92 0.02
CA ILE A 89 -4.40 21.97 -0.21
C ILE A 89 -5.28 22.17 1.02
N TRP A 90 -5.82 21.09 1.56
CA TRP A 90 -6.80 21.14 2.66
C TRP A 90 -6.23 20.83 4.05
N LYS A 91 -4.90 20.62 4.11
CA LYS A 91 -4.20 20.30 5.37
C LYS A 91 -4.74 19.05 6.06
N LEU A 92 -5.35 18.13 5.28
CA LEU A 92 -5.86 16.85 5.76
C LEU A 92 -4.67 15.93 6.11
N PRO A 93 -4.53 15.49 7.38
CA PRO A 93 -3.44 14.61 7.75
C PRO A 93 -3.63 13.21 7.14
N ILE A 94 -2.72 12.78 6.27
CA ILE A 94 -2.81 11.50 5.57
C ILE A 94 -1.53 10.67 5.75
N THR A 95 -1.69 9.41 6.11
CA THR A 95 -0.63 8.40 6.08
C THR A 95 -0.96 7.34 5.04
N MET A 96 -0.07 7.14 4.07
CA MET A 96 -0.14 6.04 3.11
C MET A 96 0.70 4.87 3.61
N LEU A 97 0.16 3.64 3.53
CA LEU A 97 0.84 2.43 3.96
C LEU A 97 1.18 1.56 2.75
N ARG A 98 2.46 1.37 2.45
CA ARG A 98 2.95 0.45 1.43
C ARG A 98 3.09 -0.93 2.03
N PHE A 99 2.04 -1.74 1.93
CA PHE A 99 2.07 -3.13 2.38
C PHE A 99 2.95 -3.98 1.48
N PHE A 100 3.76 -4.83 2.11
CA PHE A 100 4.46 -5.93 1.45
C PHE A 100 3.59 -7.18 1.42
N THR A 101 4.13 -8.38 1.51
CA THR A 101 3.33 -9.59 1.44
C THR A 101 2.77 -9.95 2.81
N VAL A 102 1.55 -9.56 3.07
CA VAL A 102 0.85 -9.91 4.31
C VAL A 102 0.34 -11.34 4.23
N TYR A 103 0.51 -12.11 5.31
CA TYR A 103 0.02 -13.47 5.44
C TYR A 103 -0.62 -13.71 6.80
N GLY A 104 -1.41 -14.78 6.93
CA GLY A 104 -2.08 -15.16 8.18
C GLY A 104 -3.52 -15.63 7.96
N PRO A 105 -4.31 -15.78 9.01
CA PRO A 105 -5.72 -16.15 8.93
C PRO A 105 -6.49 -15.22 8.00
N TRP A 106 -7.44 -15.80 7.25
CA TRP A 106 -8.24 -15.09 6.25
C TRP A 106 -7.43 -14.49 5.08
N GLY A 107 -6.21 -14.99 4.87
CA GLY A 107 -5.38 -14.59 3.73
C GLY A 107 -6.07 -14.88 2.39
N ARG A 108 -5.73 -14.08 1.39
CA ARG A 108 -6.31 -14.23 0.04
C ARG A 108 -5.91 -15.56 -0.59
N PRO A 109 -6.88 -16.33 -1.16
CA PRO A 109 -6.60 -17.65 -1.72
C PRO A 109 -5.75 -17.62 -3.00
N ASP A 110 -5.60 -16.47 -3.65
CA ASP A 110 -4.76 -16.29 -4.84
C ASP A 110 -3.28 -16.01 -4.52
N MET A 111 -2.92 -15.84 -3.25
CA MET A 111 -1.54 -15.63 -2.79
C MET A 111 -0.75 -16.94 -2.77
N ALA A 112 0.57 -16.83 -2.96
CA ALA A 112 1.47 -17.99 -3.09
C ALA A 112 1.39 -18.91 -1.87
N LEU A 113 1.41 -18.37 -0.66
CA LEU A 113 1.37 -19.16 0.56
C LEU A 113 0.13 -20.05 0.63
N PHE A 114 -1.05 -19.48 0.38
CA PHE A 114 -2.30 -20.23 0.36
C PHE A 114 -2.30 -21.29 -0.75
N LYS A 115 -1.91 -20.92 -1.97
CA LYS A 115 -1.86 -21.84 -3.12
C LYS A 115 -0.92 -23.01 -2.88
N PHE A 116 0.25 -22.75 -2.32
CA PHE A 116 1.23 -23.80 -2.04
C PHE A 116 0.73 -24.73 -0.95
N THR A 117 0.23 -24.20 0.16
CA THR A 117 -0.35 -25.01 1.24
C THR A 117 -1.50 -25.87 0.73
N HIS A 118 -2.46 -25.27 0.01
CA HIS A 118 -3.59 -26.00 -0.57
C HIS A 118 -3.14 -27.07 -1.57
N GLY A 119 -2.15 -26.76 -2.43
CA GLY A 119 -1.59 -27.69 -3.39
C GLY A 119 -0.92 -28.88 -2.72
N ILE A 120 -0.09 -28.64 -1.71
CA ILE A 120 0.62 -29.69 -0.94
C ILE A 120 -0.36 -30.61 -0.23
N ILE A 121 -1.32 -30.04 0.52
CA ILE A 121 -2.33 -30.84 1.27
C ILE A 121 -3.16 -31.70 0.33
N ASN A 122 -3.52 -31.17 -0.83
CA ASN A 122 -4.36 -31.89 -1.82
C ASN A 122 -3.56 -32.66 -2.85
N LYS A 123 -2.24 -32.82 -2.69
CA LYS A 123 -1.32 -33.50 -3.62
C LYS A 123 -1.46 -33.01 -5.08
N LYS A 124 -1.72 -31.71 -5.27
CA LYS A 124 -1.85 -31.07 -6.58
C LYS A 124 -0.52 -30.47 -7.02
N LYS A 125 -0.29 -30.42 -8.34
CA LYS A 125 0.86 -29.72 -8.89
C LYS A 125 0.87 -28.24 -8.51
N ILE A 126 2.05 -27.72 -8.19
CA ILE A 126 2.27 -26.31 -7.84
C ILE A 126 3.17 -25.68 -8.92
N ASP A 127 2.74 -24.57 -9.47
CA ASP A 127 3.55 -23.80 -10.42
C ASP A 127 4.60 -22.98 -9.68
N ILE A 128 5.86 -23.31 -9.91
CA ILE A 128 6.99 -22.56 -9.37
C ILE A 128 7.53 -21.64 -10.45
N TYR A 129 7.34 -20.33 -10.27
CA TYR A 129 7.81 -19.30 -11.20
C TYR A 129 9.29 -18.98 -10.95
N ASN A 130 9.99 -18.54 -12.01
CA ASN A 130 11.40 -18.15 -11.98
C ASN A 130 12.32 -19.18 -11.28
N ARG A 131 12.03 -20.47 -11.45
CA ARG A 131 12.79 -21.59 -10.82
C ARG A 131 12.91 -21.46 -9.29
N GLY A 132 11.94 -20.82 -8.63
CA GLY A 132 11.96 -20.54 -7.19
C GLY A 132 12.90 -19.42 -6.74
N LYS A 133 13.64 -18.80 -7.64
CA LYS A 133 14.54 -17.68 -7.33
C LYS A 133 13.77 -16.37 -7.15
N MET A 134 12.98 -16.28 -6.07
CA MET A 134 12.17 -15.10 -5.75
C MET A 134 12.27 -14.83 -4.25
N TYR A 135 12.65 -13.60 -3.92
CA TYR A 135 12.64 -13.11 -2.55
C TYR A 135 11.34 -12.31 -2.32
N ARG A 136 10.76 -12.48 -1.14
CA ARG A 136 9.57 -11.73 -0.70
C ARG A 136 9.72 -11.42 0.78
N ASP A 137 9.29 -10.24 1.15
CA ASP A 137 9.08 -9.88 2.54
C ASP A 137 7.68 -10.33 2.95
N PHE A 138 7.60 -11.12 4.03
CA PHE A 138 6.35 -11.67 4.56
C PHE A 138 6.09 -11.12 5.94
N THR A 139 4.97 -10.41 6.11
CA THR A 139 4.57 -9.83 7.38
C THR A 139 3.30 -10.50 7.90
N TYR A 140 3.31 -10.95 9.16
CA TYR A 140 2.16 -11.59 9.76
C TYR A 140 1.04 -10.58 10.02
N ILE A 141 -0.21 -11.00 9.83
CA ILE A 141 -1.38 -10.11 9.87
C ILE A 141 -1.51 -9.35 11.18
N ASP A 142 -1.24 -9.99 12.34
CA ASP A 142 -1.35 -9.31 13.63
C ASP A 142 -0.33 -8.18 13.79
N ASP A 143 0.87 -8.34 13.24
CA ASP A 143 1.89 -7.29 13.26
C ASP A 143 1.48 -6.11 12.37
N VAL A 144 0.88 -6.40 11.22
CA VAL A 144 0.29 -5.37 10.34
C VAL A 144 -0.82 -4.60 11.05
N VAL A 145 -1.76 -5.31 11.68
CA VAL A 145 -2.86 -4.69 12.44
C VAL A 145 -2.33 -3.84 13.60
N LYS A 146 -1.36 -4.37 14.35
CA LYS A 146 -0.69 -3.65 15.43
C LYS A 146 0.01 -2.38 14.91
N GLY A 147 0.69 -2.48 13.76
CA GLY A 147 1.29 -1.34 13.08
C GLY A 147 0.26 -0.26 12.74
N ILE A 148 -0.83 -0.64 12.07
CA ILE A 148 -1.91 0.29 11.70
C ILE A 148 -2.54 0.95 12.93
N THR A 149 -2.88 0.16 13.95
CA THR A 149 -3.55 0.68 15.15
C THR A 149 -2.65 1.62 15.95
N SER A 150 -1.33 1.36 15.97
CA SER A 150 -0.36 2.24 16.61
C SER A 150 -0.28 3.63 15.98
N LEU A 151 -0.67 3.77 14.71
CA LEU A 151 -0.64 5.03 13.96
C LEU A 151 -1.90 5.88 14.14
N LEU A 152 -3.01 5.31 14.63
CA LEU A 152 -4.30 6.02 14.69
C LEU A 152 -4.20 7.40 15.33
N ASN A 153 -3.50 7.50 16.44
CA ASN A 153 -3.32 8.73 17.19
C ASN A 153 -2.01 9.46 16.89
N LYS A 154 -1.38 9.13 15.75
CA LYS A 154 -0.10 9.74 15.32
C LYS A 154 -0.22 10.36 13.93
N PRO A 155 -1.09 11.34 13.71
CA PRO A 155 -1.21 11.99 12.42
C PRO A 155 0.11 12.65 12.01
N PRO A 156 0.46 12.66 10.73
CA PRO A 156 1.63 13.39 10.25
C PRO A 156 1.46 14.89 10.51
N ASN A 157 2.53 15.53 10.99
CA ASN A 157 2.52 16.95 11.35
C ASN A 157 3.83 17.59 10.90
N LEU A 158 3.75 18.72 10.21
CA LEU A 158 4.91 19.48 9.74
C LEU A 158 5.88 19.92 10.85
N LYS A 159 5.39 20.09 12.07
CA LYS A 159 6.26 20.38 13.25
C LYS A 159 7.23 19.24 13.56
N GLN A 160 7.04 18.05 13.00
CA GLN A 160 7.88 16.87 13.21
C GLN A 160 8.99 16.72 12.17
N LEU A 161 9.05 17.56 11.12
CA LEU A 161 10.00 17.46 10.00
C LEU A 161 11.47 17.35 10.43
N LYS A 162 11.86 17.97 11.53
CA LYS A 162 13.25 17.96 12.02
C LYS A 162 13.54 16.83 13.01
N LYS A 163 12.54 16.04 13.40
CA LYS A 163 12.65 15.07 14.49
C LYS A 163 13.25 13.73 14.07
N TYR A 164 13.06 13.34 12.80
CA TYR A 164 13.49 12.04 12.31
C TYR A 164 14.27 12.18 11.00
N LYS A 165 15.55 11.78 11.01
CA LYS A 165 16.52 11.93 9.89
C LYS A 165 16.16 11.00 8.76
N ASN A 166 15.26 10.42 8.41
CA ASN A 166 14.86 9.59 7.26
C ASN A 166 13.34 9.40 7.20
N ASP A 167 12.59 10.35 7.75
CA ASP A 167 11.14 10.32 7.67
C ASP A 167 10.70 10.64 6.24
N SER A 168 9.70 9.94 5.77
CA SER A 168 9.00 10.19 4.50
C SER A 168 7.96 11.33 4.62
N LEU A 169 7.95 12.06 5.73
CA LEU A 169 7.06 13.20 5.95
C LEU A 169 7.30 14.26 4.88
N SER A 170 6.24 14.66 4.18
CA SER A 170 6.32 15.72 3.16
C SER A 170 6.78 17.06 3.80
N PRO A 171 7.65 17.82 3.15
CA PRO A 171 8.08 19.11 3.65
C PRO A 171 7.00 20.20 3.59
N ILE A 172 5.92 19.99 2.84
CA ILE A 172 4.90 21.01 2.56
C ILE A 172 3.47 20.60 2.98
N ALA A 173 3.26 19.32 3.31
CA ALA A 173 1.95 18.77 3.60
C ALA A 173 1.99 17.85 4.83
N PRO A 174 0.91 17.77 5.64
CA PRO A 174 0.79 16.76 6.68
C PRO A 174 0.54 15.36 6.08
N PHE A 175 1.51 14.90 5.29
CA PHE A 175 1.46 13.67 4.51
C PHE A 175 2.68 12.82 4.75
N ARG A 176 2.49 11.52 4.96
CA ARG A 176 3.57 10.55 5.18
C ARG A 176 3.30 9.26 4.44
N ILE A 177 4.36 8.62 3.97
CA ILE A 177 4.34 7.25 3.46
C ILE A 177 5.13 6.37 4.42
N LEU A 178 4.63 5.17 4.72
CA LEU A 178 5.33 4.18 5.55
C LEU A 178 5.30 2.82 4.87
N ASN A 179 6.41 2.11 4.91
CA ASN A 179 6.47 0.70 4.55
C ASN A 179 5.94 -0.15 5.72
N ILE A 180 5.16 -1.17 5.40
CA ILE A 180 4.72 -2.21 6.33
C ILE A 180 5.18 -3.55 5.76
N GLY A 181 6.36 -3.99 6.24
CA GLY A 181 7.05 -5.19 5.84
C GLY A 181 7.93 -5.72 6.96
#